data_fbbb9db8c1b2025f90f0d7dba498d718
#
_entry.id   fbbb9db8c1b2025f90f0d7dba498d718
#
_cell.length_a   1.000
_cell.length_b   1.000
_cell.length_c   1.000
_cell.angle_alpha   90.00
_cell.angle_beta   90.00
_cell.angle_gamma   90.00
#
_symmetry.space_group_name_H-M   'P 1'
#
loop_
_entity.id
_entity.type
_entity.pdbx_description
1 polymer ?
#
loop_
_entity_poly.entity_id
_entity_poly.type
_entity_poly.pdbx_seq_one_letter_code
_entity_poly.pdbx_strand_id
1 'polypeptide(L)'
;IASQKKYNEDAILKKCAPALHAKNIAYQRHYLHQQLCEALLTYDSRKNAGDDLYRMIQLVRLYRKKGLLEEAHATWKKAVPLARSLESFAMLNLLKTEFEKMVLFSSLHTSYDELFSIFGEKVMSYETYAEMITLRDIYTETLLLKRKAHYDIDEALSEKIYSLLENIGRCTPPSANQSFWYGHYYRMSRAVL
;
A
#
# COMPACT_ATOMS: atom_id res chain seq x y z
N ILE A 1 12.62 22.96 -24.85
CA ILE A 1 11.55 22.65 -23.88
C ILE A 1 12.04 22.93 -22.45
N ALA A 2 13.27 22.55 -22.07
CA ALA A 2 13.83 22.76 -20.74
C ALA A 2 13.95 24.24 -20.31
N SER A 3 13.89 25.19 -21.24
CA SER A 3 13.98 26.63 -20.98
C SER A 3 12.61 27.35 -20.91
N GLN A 4 11.51 26.63 -21.14
CA GLN A 4 10.16 27.22 -21.07
C GLN A 4 9.65 27.30 -19.63
N LYS A 5 9.38 28.50 -19.14
CA LYS A 5 8.74 28.74 -17.82
C LYS A 5 7.22 28.49 -17.80
N LYS A 6 6.58 28.45 -18.97
CA LYS A 6 5.14 28.14 -19.13
C LYS A 6 4.94 27.23 -20.33
N TYR A 7 3.99 26.31 -20.21
CA TYR A 7 3.55 25.45 -21.31
C TYR A 7 2.94 26.28 -22.43
N ASN A 8 3.46 26.14 -23.66
CA ASN A 8 2.96 26.81 -24.85
C ASN A 8 2.83 25.80 -25.99
N GLU A 9 1.59 25.44 -26.27
CA GLU A 9 1.23 24.40 -27.25
C GLU A 9 1.59 24.82 -28.70
N ASP A 10 1.33 26.07 -29.07
CA ASP A 10 1.63 26.59 -30.39
C ASP A 10 3.15 26.61 -30.70
N ALA A 11 3.95 26.93 -29.69
CA ALA A 11 5.39 26.89 -29.80
C ALA A 11 5.94 25.46 -30.01
N ILE A 12 5.29 24.46 -29.36
CA ILE A 12 5.64 23.04 -29.53
C ILE A 12 5.24 22.56 -30.91
N LEU A 13 4.03 22.89 -31.37
CA LEU A 13 3.56 22.56 -32.72
C LEU A 13 4.48 23.11 -33.80
N LYS A 14 4.87 24.39 -33.68
CA LYS A 14 5.82 25.02 -34.66
C LYS A 14 7.19 24.36 -34.69
N LYS A 15 7.71 23.89 -33.54
CA LYS A 15 9.01 23.21 -33.46
C LYS A 15 8.97 21.75 -33.89
N CYS A 16 7.85 21.08 -33.73
CA CYS A 16 7.73 19.64 -34.02
C CYS A 16 7.01 19.36 -35.36
N ALA A 17 6.56 20.37 -36.08
CA ALA A 17 6.08 20.20 -37.44
C ALA A 17 7.24 19.76 -38.38
N PRO A 18 7.03 18.78 -39.28
CA PRO A 18 5.77 18.16 -39.68
C PRO A 18 5.37 16.89 -38.92
N ALA A 19 6.14 16.44 -37.95
CA ALA A 19 5.93 15.17 -37.26
C ALA A 19 4.66 15.17 -36.35
N LEU A 20 4.20 16.34 -35.90
CA LEU A 20 3.04 16.52 -35.07
C LEU A 20 1.94 17.32 -35.78
N HIS A 21 0.83 16.65 -36.11
CA HIS A 21 -0.38 17.35 -36.57
C HIS A 21 -1.22 17.82 -35.38
N ALA A 22 -1.77 19.02 -35.48
CA ALA A 22 -2.61 19.62 -34.41
C ALA A 22 -3.75 18.69 -33.96
N LYS A 23 -4.34 17.92 -34.87
CA LYS A 23 -5.39 16.94 -34.58
C LYS A 23 -4.93 15.78 -33.67
N ASN A 24 -3.62 15.48 -33.63
CA ASN A 24 -3.06 14.35 -32.90
C ASN A 24 -2.35 14.76 -31.60
N ILE A 25 -2.23 16.08 -31.31
CA ILE A 25 -1.43 16.54 -30.19
C ILE A 25 -2.00 16.08 -28.83
N ALA A 26 -3.30 16.03 -28.69
CA ALA A 26 -3.96 15.55 -27.48
C ALA A 26 -3.68 14.06 -27.25
N TYR A 27 -3.72 13.26 -28.30
CA TYR A 27 -3.38 11.84 -28.27
C TYR A 27 -1.89 11.63 -27.93
N GLN A 28 -1.00 12.35 -28.59
CA GLN A 28 0.44 12.26 -28.35
C GLN A 28 0.81 12.71 -26.92
N ARG A 29 0.16 13.72 -26.39
CA ARG A 29 0.33 14.17 -25.01
C ARG A 29 -0.12 13.10 -24.02
N HIS A 30 -1.26 12.47 -24.26
CA HIS A 30 -1.76 11.38 -23.41
C HIS A 30 -0.81 10.18 -23.47
N TYR A 31 -0.38 9.78 -24.65
CA TYR A 31 0.58 8.69 -24.83
C TYR A 31 1.93 8.97 -24.13
N LEU A 32 2.49 10.17 -24.32
CA LEU A 32 3.73 10.57 -23.67
C LEU A 32 3.59 10.61 -22.14
N HIS A 33 2.47 11.11 -21.64
CA HIS A 33 2.17 11.10 -20.21
C HIS A 33 2.13 9.66 -19.67
N GLN A 34 1.45 8.76 -20.36
CA GLN A 34 1.37 7.35 -19.96
C GLN A 34 2.77 6.70 -19.95
N GLN A 35 3.57 6.89 -20.98
CA GLN A 35 4.94 6.38 -21.05
C GLN A 35 5.84 6.96 -19.95
N LEU A 36 5.68 8.24 -19.63
CA LEU A 36 6.40 8.87 -18.54
C LEU A 36 5.99 8.28 -17.18
N CYS A 37 4.70 8.07 -16.96
CA CYS A 37 4.21 7.44 -15.74
C CYS A 37 4.75 6.01 -15.59
N GLU A 38 4.74 5.20 -16.64
CA GLU A 38 5.30 3.84 -16.65
C GLU A 38 6.80 3.85 -16.34
N ALA A 39 7.56 4.78 -16.98
CA ALA A 39 8.97 4.93 -16.71
C ALA A 39 9.27 5.36 -15.28
N LEU A 40 8.49 6.29 -14.71
CA LEU A 40 8.61 6.73 -13.32
C LEU A 40 8.27 5.60 -12.34
N LEU A 41 7.20 4.85 -12.59
CA LEU A 41 6.85 3.69 -11.78
C LEU A 41 7.97 2.64 -11.80
N THR A 42 8.54 2.36 -12.96
CA THR A 42 9.65 1.41 -13.11
C THR A 42 10.93 1.90 -12.40
N TYR A 43 11.18 3.20 -12.42
CA TYR A 43 12.32 3.80 -11.74
C TYR A 43 12.17 3.79 -10.22
N ASP A 44 10.99 4.14 -9.73
CA ASP A 44 10.71 4.25 -8.30
C ASP A 44 10.60 2.88 -7.61
N SER A 45 10.00 1.89 -8.30
CA SER A 45 9.83 0.52 -7.79
C SER A 45 11.14 -0.21 -7.42
N ARG A 46 12.29 0.33 -7.84
CA ARG A 46 13.62 -0.24 -7.51
C ARG A 46 14.20 0.28 -6.19
N LYS A 47 13.54 1.21 -5.51
CA LYS A 47 14.10 1.92 -4.34
C LYS A 47 13.42 1.58 -3.03
N ASN A 48 12.27 0.94 -3.06
CA ASN A 48 11.47 0.70 -1.86
C ASN A 48 11.13 -0.78 -1.71
N ALA A 49 11.42 -1.36 -0.54
CA ALA A 49 11.12 -2.76 -0.22
C ALA A 49 9.60 -3.07 -0.31
N GLY A 50 8.73 -2.09 -0.09
CA GLY A 50 7.29 -2.21 -0.26
C GLY A 50 6.89 -2.43 -1.72
N ASP A 51 7.52 -1.70 -2.64
CA ASP A 51 7.28 -1.85 -4.08
C ASP A 51 7.84 -3.16 -4.62
N ASP A 52 8.99 -3.61 -4.10
CA ASP A 52 9.51 -4.95 -4.42
C ASP A 52 8.56 -6.04 -3.97
N LEU A 53 7.98 -5.92 -2.77
CA LEU A 53 6.97 -6.84 -2.27
C LEU A 53 5.74 -6.85 -3.17
N TYR A 54 5.23 -5.68 -3.55
CA TYR A 54 4.09 -5.58 -4.46
C TYR A 54 4.37 -6.23 -5.80
N ARG A 55 5.55 -6.01 -6.37
CA ARG A 55 5.99 -6.65 -7.61
C ARG A 55 6.07 -8.17 -7.48
N MET A 56 6.60 -8.69 -6.37
CA MET A 56 6.64 -10.14 -6.12
C MET A 56 5.22 -10.75 -6.10
N ILE A 57 4.26 -10.08 -5.48
CA ILE A 57 2.85 -10.52 -5.47
C ILE A 57 2.27 -10.56 -6.89
N GLN A 58 2.55 -9.56 -7.71
CA GLN A 58 2.11 -9.53 -9.11
C GLN A 58 2.73 -10.69 -9.91
N LEU A 59 4.01 -11.00 -9.67
CA LEU A 59 4.69 -12.13 -10.31
C LEU A 59 4.09 -13.47 -9.86
N VAL A 60 3.80 -13.66 -8.57
CA VAL A 60 3.10 -14.86 -8.07
C VAL A 60 1.79 -15.07 -8.82
N ARG A 61 0.99 -14.01 -8.96
CA ARG A 61 -0.29 -14.06 -9.71
C ARG A 61 -0.09 -14.39 -11.18
N LEU A 62 0.90 -13.77 -11.81
CA LEU A 62 1.20 -13.99 -13.22
C LEU A 62 1.63 -15.43 -13.47
N TYR A 63 2.60 -15.94 -12.70
CA TYR A 63 3.09 -17.30 -12.80
C TYR A 63 1.96 -18.33 -12.58
N ARG A 64 1.16 -18.14 -11.53
CA ARG A 64 -0.02 -19.00 -11.29
C ARG A 64 -0.97 -19.02 -12.48
N LYS A 65 -1.33 -17.84 -13.03
CA LYS A 65 -2.21 -17.74 -14.21
C LYS A 65 -1.63 -18.41 -15.46
N LYS A 66 -0.31 -18.48 -15.56
CA LYS A 66 0.40 -19.15 -16.66
C LYS A 66 0.66 -20.63 -16.42
N GLY A 67 0.26 -21.17 -15.26
CA GLY A 67 0.52 -22.56 -14.88
C GLY A 67 1.94 -22.84 -14.41
N LEU A 68 2.76 -21.80 -14.23
CA LEU A 68 4.14 -21.88 -13.73
C LEU A 68 4.12 -21.93 -12.19
N LEU A 69 3.68 -23.06 -11.64
CA LEU A 69 3.38 -23.17 -10.20
C LEU A 69 4.62 -23.19 -9.32
N GLU A 70 5.70 -23.81 -9.79
CA GLU A 70 6.97 -23.86 -9.07
C GLU A 70 7.59 -22.48 -8.94
N GLU A 71 7.60 -21.70 -10.00
CA GLU A 71 8.08 -20.30 -10.02
C GLU A 71 7.21 -19.40 -9.16
N ALA A 72 5.88 -19.61 -9.22
CA ALA A 72 4.94 -18.91 -8.35
C ALA A 72 5.24 -19.17 -6.88
N HIS A 73 5.43 -20.42 -6.50
CA HIS A 73 5.75 -20.85 -5.15
C HIS A 73 7.13 -20.36 -4.69
N ALA A 74 8.15 -20.47 -5.54
CA ALA A 74 9.49 -19.94 -5.24
C ALA A 74 9.47 -18.42 -5.00
N THR A 75 8.69 -17.69 -5.78
CA THR A 75 8.52 -16.24 -5.61
C THR A 75 7.74 -15.93 -4.33
N TRP A 76 6.69 -16.68 -4.05
CA TRP A 76 5.89 -16.56 -2.85
C TRP A 76 6.74 -16.79 -1.58
N LYS A 77 7.58 -17.83 -1.54
CA LYS A 77 8.53 -18.10 -0.44
C LYS A 77 9.48 -16.93 -0.14
N LYS A 78 9.83 -16.14 -1.13
CA LYS A 78 10.65 -14.92 -0.95
C LYS A 78 9.82 -13.73 -0.47
N ALA A 79 8.59 -13.63 -0.92
CA ALA A 79 7.71 -12.50 -0.60
C ALA A 79 7.21 -12.54 0.86
N VAL A 80 6.94 -13.72 1.42
CA VAL A 80 6.41 -13.87 2.78
C VAL A 80 7.34 -13.30 3.86
N PRO A 81 8.64 -13.66 3.94
CA PRO A 81 9.54 -13.08 4.95
C PRO A 81 9.72 -11.56 4.76
N LEU A 82 9.72 -11.07 3.53
CA LEU A 82 9.77 -9.63 3.27
C LEU A 82 8.50 -8.92 3.78
N ALA A 83 7.32 -9.48 3.51
CA ALA A 83 6.07 -8.93 4.01
C ALA A 83 6.00 -8.90 5.55
N ARG A 84 6.59 -9.91 6.22
CA ARG A 84 6.70 -9.97 7.68
C ARG A 84 7.66 -8.90 8.21
N SER A 85 8.84 -8.75 7.60
CA SER A 85 9.81 -7.73 8.03
C SER A 85 9.29 -6.31 7.88
N LEU A 86 8.39 -6.08 6.93
CA LEU A 86 7.71 -4.80 6.70
C LEU A 86 6.43 -4.63 7.54
N GLU A 87 6.06 -5.63 8.34
CA GLU A 87 4.77 -5.70 9.05
C GLU A 87 3.56 -5.37 8.15
N SER A 88 3.64 -5.77 6.88
CA SER A 88 2.60 -5.49 5.90
C SER A 88 1.51 -6.57 5.93
N PHE A 89 0.64 -6.52 6.94
CA PHE A 89 -0.40 -7.53 7.18
C PHE A 89 -1.38 -7.68 6.03
N ALA A 90 -1.71 -6.59 5.34
CA ALA A 90 -2.56 -6.64 4.15
C ALA A 90 -1.91 -7.48 3.03
N MET A 91 -0.60 -7.29 2.80
CA MET A 91 0.15 -8.05 1.80
C MET A 91 0.36 -9.50 2.21
N LEU A 92 0.52 -9.79 3.50
CA LEU A 92 0.55 -11.16 4.02
C LEU A 92 -0.76 -11.90 3.78
N ASN A 93 -1.91 -11.26 4.05
CA ASN A 93 -3.21 -11.84 3.73
C ASN A 93 -3.39 -12.08 2.24
N LEU A 94 -2.91 -11.15 1.41
CA LEU A 94 -2.95 -11.30 -0.03
C LEU A 94 -2.08 -12.47 -0.51
N LEU A 95 -0.85 -12.62 0.02
CA LEU A 95 0.02 -13.74 -0.26
C LEU A 95 -0.59 -15.08 0.18
N LYS A 96 -1.24 -15.10 1.34
CA LYS A 96 -1.99 -16.27 1.83
C LYS A 96 -3.08 -16.67 0.83
N THR A 97 -3.89 -15.72 0.38
CA THR A 97 -4.95 -15.95 -0.61
C THR A 97 -4.39 -16.47 -1.94
N GLU A 98 -3.26 -15.96 -2.43
CA GLU A 98 -2.64 -16.45 -3.66
C GLU A 98 -2.08 -17.88 -3.46
N PHE A 99 -1.56 -18.19 -2.29
CA PHE A 99 -1.10 -19.54 -1.96
C PHE A 99 -2.26 -20.55 -1.88
N GLU A 100 -3.37 -20.17 -1.23
CA GLU A 100 -4.61 -20.98 -1.21
C GLU A 100 -5.07 -21.32 -2.64
N LYS A 101 -5.03 -20.35 -3.55
CA LYS A 101 -5.38 -20.57 -4.96
C LYS A 101 -4.41 -21.54 -5.66
N MET A 102 -3.12 -21.48 -5.35
CA MET A 102 -2.13 -22.43 -5.91
C MET A 102 -2.39 -23.86 -5.42
N VAL A 103 -2.71 -24.02 -4.15
CA VAL A 103 -2.95 -25.35 -3.55
C VAL A 103 -4.30 -25.92 -3.96
N LEU A 104 -5.37 -25.13 -3.83
CA LEU A 104 -6.74 -25.62 -4.00
C LEU A 104 -7.16 -25.73 -5.48
N PHE A 105 -6.63 -24.86 -6.34
CA PHE A 105 -7.12 -24.75 -7.72
C PHE A 105 -6.06 -25.05 -8.79
N SER A 106 -4.84 -25.39 -8.41
CA SER A 106 -3.74 -25.50 -9.37
C SER A 106 -2.79 -26.65 -9.08
N SER A 107 -3.22 -27.74 -8.51
CA SER A 107 -2.44 -28.97 -8.36
C SER A 107 -0.99 -28.80 -7.85
N LEU A 108 -0.70 -27.75 -7.08
CA LEU A 108 0.60 -27.58 -6.45
C LEU A 108 0.73 -28.66 -5.36
N HIS A 109 1.68 -29.56 -5.53
CA HIS A 109 2.00 -30.57 -4.52
C HIS A 109 2.85 -29.92 -3.40
N THR A 110 2.21 -29.62 -2.29
CA THR A 110 2.86 -29.09 -1.09
C THR A 110 2.64 -30.05 0.06
N SER A 111 3.66 -30.25 0.91
CA SER A 111 3.51 -31.13 2.07
C SER A 111 2.49 -30.56 3.07
N TYR A 112 1.79 -31.44 3.78
CA TYR A 112 0.85 -31.06 4.83
C TYR A 112 1.51 -30.20 5.90
N ASP A 113 2.75 -30.48 6.27
CA ASP A 113 3.51 -29.73 7.27
C ASP A 113 3.80 -28.30 6.81
N GLU A 114 4.12 -28.09 5.54
CA GLU A 114 4.31 -26.76 4.96
C GLU A 114 3.00 -25.98 4.96
N LEU A 115 1.88 -26.62 4.62
CA LEU A 115 0.55 -26.04 4.70
C LEU A 115 0.20 -25.60 6.14
N PHE A 116 0.40 -26.50 7.11
CA PHE A 116 0.13 -26.20 8.52
C PHE A 116 1.02 -25.09 9.06
N SER A 117 2.29 -25.04 8.68
CA SER A 117 3.19 -23.96 9.12
C SER A 117 2.73 -22.59 8.59
N ILE A 118 2.26 -22.54 7.34
CA ILE A 118 1.80 -21.31 6.70
C ILE A 118 0.44 -20.84 7.25
N PHE A 119 -0.49 -21.79 7.45
CA PHE A 119 -1.85 -21.48 7.94
C PHE A 119 -1.93 -21.41 9.47
N GLY A 120 -1.07 -22.13 10.18
CA GLY A 120 -1.05 -22.17 11.64
C GLY A 120 -0.36 -20.98 12.29
N GLU A 121 0.53 -20.29 11.58
CA GLU A 121 1.12 -19.07 12.10
C GLU A 121 0.07 -17.95 12.13
N LYS A 122 -0.34 -17.59 13.33
CA LYS A 122 -1.11 -16.36 13.55
C LYS A 122 -0.22 -15.17 13.24
N VAL A 123 -0.30 -14.67 12.02
CA VAL A 123 0.43 -13.46 11.60
C VAL A 123 0.05 -12.27 12.49
N MET A 124 -1.21 -12.19 12.84
CA MET A 124 -1.83 -11.26 13.78
C MET A 124 -3.26 -11.76 13.98
N SER A 125 -3.82 -11.67 15.20
CA SER A 125 -5.24 -11.98 15.36
C SER A 125 -6.07 -10.97 14.56
N TYR A 126 -7.22 -11.40 14.08
CA TYR A 126 -8.11 -10.53 13.31
C TYR A 126 -8.55 -9.31 14.16
N GLU A 127 -8.75 -9.52 15.46
CA GLU A 127 -9.10 -8.49 16.43
C GLU A 127 -7.98 -7.43 16.52
N THR A 128 -6.72 -7.85 16.69
CA THR A 128 -5.58 -6.93 16.77
C THR A 128 -5.39 -6.14 15.46
N TYR A 129 -5.65 -6.76 14.32
CA TYR A 129 -5.61 -6.06 13.03
C TYR A 129 -6.73 -5.03 12.90
N ALA A 130 -7.94 -5.36 13.33
CA ALA A 130 -9.07 -4.44 13.35
C ALA A 130 -8.81 -3.25 14.28
N GLU A 131 -8.29 -3.50 15.49
CA GLU A 131 -7.87 -2.44 16.42
C GLU A 131 -6.78 -1.54 15.82
N MET A 132 -5.79 -2.10 15.12
CA MET A 132 -4.74 -1.32 14.47
C MET A 132 -5.31 -0.40 13.38
N ILE A 133 -6.28 -0.86 12.59
CA ILE A 133 -6.96 -0.03 11.60
C ILE A 133 -7.74 1.10 12.30
N THR A 134 -8.47 0.78 13.36
CA THR A 134 -9.20 1.76 14.16
C THR A 134 -8.27 2.84 14.72
N LEU A 135 -7.15 2.46 15.30
CA LEU A 135 -6.14 3.41 15.80
C LEU A 135 -5.54 4.28 14.68
N ARG A 136 -5.28 3.71 13.52
CA ARG A 136 -4.83 4.48 12.35
C ARG A 136 -5.85 5.52 11.91
N ASP A 137 -7.12 5.13 11.90
CA ASP A 137 -8.21 6.02 11.48
C ASP A 137 -8.41 7.14 12.51
N ILE A 138 -8.37 6.84 13.81
CA ILE A 138 -8.36 7.84 14.90
C ILE A 138 -7.18 8.78 14.75
N TYR A 139 -5.97 8.27 14.52
CA TYR A 139 -4.78 9.10 14.31
C TYR A 139 -4.93 10.04 13.12
N THR A 140 -5.45 9.53 12.00
CA THR A 140 -5.69 10.34 10.79
C THR A 140 -6.71 11.44 11.07
N GLU A 141 -7.80 11.11 11.75
CA GLU A 141 -8.84 12.07 12.13
C GLU A 141 -8.28 13.14 13.09
N THR A 142 -7.47 12.74 14.06
CA THR A 142 -6.78 13.65 14.98
C THR A 142 -5.89 14.66 14.25
N LEU A 143 -5.13 14.19 13.24
CA LEU A 143 -4.30 15.08 12.41
C LEU A 143 -5.15 16.09 11.61
N LEU A 144 -6.30 15.66 11.10
CA LEU A 144 -7.22 16.54 10.37
C LEU A 144 -7.84 17.59 11.31
N LEU A 145 -8.24 17.17 12.52
CA LEU A 145 -8.77 18.08 13.54
C LEU A 145 -7.73 19.09 14.00
N LYS A 146 -6.48 18.65 14.22
CA LYS A 146 -5.37 19.56 14.54
C LYS A 146 -5.15 20.62 13.47
N ARG A 147 -5.26 20.27 12.19
CA ARG A 147 -5.19 21.24 11.09
C ARG A 147 -6.33 22.22 11.14
N LYS A 148 -7.55 21.76 11.44
CA LYS A 148 -8.73 22.62 11.58
C LYS A 148 -8.63 23.54 12.80
N ALA A 149 -8.23 23.00 13.95
CA ALA A 149 -8.06 23.75 15.21
C ALA A 149 -7.02 24.89 15.12
N HIS A 150 -6.12 24.85 14.15
CA HIS A 150 -5.18 25.96 13.89
C HIS A 150 -5.88 27.23 13.41
N TYR A 151 -7.13 27.12 12.96
CA TYR A 151 -7.92 28.23 12.42
C TYR A 151 -9.05 28.65 13.35
N ASP A 152 -9.70 27.70 14.05
CA ASP A 152 -10.80 28.01 14.98
C ASP A 152 -11.16 26.80 15.84
N ILE A 153 -11.32 26.99 17.14
CA ILE A 153 -11.74 25.92 18.08
C ILE A 153 -13.19 26.26 18.48
N ASP A 154 -14.14 25.53 17.88
CA ASP A 154 -15.54 25.56 18.23
C ASP A 154 -15.93 24.43 19.19
N GLU A 155 -17.14 24.50 19.75
CA GLU A 155 -17.67 23.48 20.69
C GLU A 155 -17.77 22.11 20.01
N ALA A 156 -18.18 22.05 18.74
CA ALA A 156 -18.29 20.81 17.99
C ALA A 156 -16.92 20.13 17.77
N LEU A 157 -15.85 20.90 17.62
CA LEU A 157 -14.49 20.39 17.53
C LEU A 157 -14.04 19.79 18.87
N SER A 158 -14.38 20.45 19.99
CA SER A 158 -14.08 19.97 21.33
C SER A 158 -14.78 18.66 21.63
N GLU A 159 -16.08 18.55 21.36
CA GLU A 159 -16.84 17.30 21.50
C GLU A 159 -16.23 16.15 20.71
N LYS A 160 -15.79 16.43 19.49
CA LYS A 160 -15.17 15.43 18.62
C LYS A 160 -13.82 14.95 19.18
N ILE A 161 -13.02 15.84 19.73
CA ILE A 161 -11.75 15.50 20.43
C ILE A 161 -12.02 14.59 21.62
N TYR A 162 -13.02 14.90 22.46
CA TYR A 162 -13.39 14.05 23.58
C TYR A 162 -13.85 12.65 23.13
N SER A 163 -14.66 12.56 22.09
CA SER A 163 -15.08 11.28 21.50
C SER A 163 -13.90 10.42 21.02
N LEU A 164 -12.90 11.04 20.39
CA LEU A 164 -11.69 10.33 19.97
C LEU A 164 -10.84 9.86 21.13
N LEU A 165 -10.68 10.66 22.18
CA LEU A 165 -9.99 10.27 23.42
C LEU A 165 -10.65 9.07 24.08
N GLU A 166 -11.99 9.04 24.14
CA GLU A 166 -12.74 7.91 24.67
C GLU A 166 -12.51 6.65 23.82
N ASN A 167 -12.53 6.77 22.49
CA ASN A 167 -12.29 5.66 21.58
C ASN A 167 -10.87 5.07 21.72
N ILE A 168 -9.84 5.93 21.90
CA ILE A 168 -8.47 5.47 22.21
C ILE A 168 -8.43 4.74 23.56
N GLY A 169 -9.16 5.25 24.55
CA GLY A 169 -9.26 4.63 25.87
C GLY A 169 -9.84 3.21 25.85
N ARG A 170 -10.64 2.88 24.83
CA ARG A 170 -11.21 1.53 24.62
C ARG A 170 -10.23 0.57 23.93
N CYS A 171 -9.19 1.08 23.26
CA CYS A 171 -8.18 0.24 22.62
C CYS A 171 -7.23 -0.36 23.65
N THR A 172 -6.77 -1.58 23.40
CA THR A 172 -5.81 -2.27 24.27
C THR A 172 -4.46 -1.53 24.28
N PRO A 173 -3.87 -1.21 25.46
CA PRO A 173 -2.53 -0.64 25.48
C PRO A 173 -1.50 -1.56 24.79
N PRO A 174 -0.54 -1.02 24.04
CA PRO A 174 0.44 -1.83 23.32
C PRO A 174 1.32 -2.62 24.29
N SER A 175 1.44 -3.92 24.05
CA SER A 175 2.38 -4.81 24.74
C SER A 175 3.72 -4.86 24.00
N ALA A 176 4.78 -5.35 24.67
CA ALA A 176 6.12 -5.45 24.10
C ALA A 176 6.20 -6.34 22.83
N ASN A 177 5.24 -7.25 22.65
CA ASN A 177 5.21 -8.21 21.53
C ASN A 177 4.23 -7.81 20.41
N GLN A 178 3.66 -6.61 20.48
CA GLN A 178 2.76 -6.13 19.45
C GLN A 178 3.52 -5.48 18.28
N SER A 179 2.85 -5.36 17.14
CA SER A 179 3.33 -4.67 15.96
C SER A 179 3.85 -3.27 16.28
N PHE A 180 4.97 -2.91 15.67
CA PHE A 180 5.51 -1.54 15.72
C PHE A 180 4.45 -0.50 15.33
N TRP A 181 3.69 -0.75 14.26
CA TRP A 181 2.65 0.15 13.78
C TRP A 181 1.49 0.31 14.75
N TYR A 182 1.08 -0.77 15.43
CA TYR A 182 0.09 -0.68 16.49
C TYR A 182 0.54 0.27 17.61
N GLY A 183 1.75 0.03 18.14
CA GLY A 183 2.32 0.87 19.20
C GLY A 183 2.56 2.32 18.74
N HIS A 184 2.93 2.51 17.47
CA HIS A 184 3.12 3.84 16.89
C HIS A 184 1.79 4.61 16.85
N TYR A 185 0.75 4.07 16.24
CA TYR A 185 -0.55 4.74 16.15
C TYR A 185 -1.17 5.02 17.52
N TYR A 186 -1.07 4.07 18.45
CA TYR A 186 -1.57 4.27 19.82
C TYR A 186 -0.88 5.44 20.52
N ARG A 187 0.45 5.50 20.51
CA ARG A 187 1.22 6.60 21.12
C ARG A 187 0.97 7.93 20.43
N MET A 188 0.99 7.94 19.10
CA MET A 188 0.79 9.17 18.33
C MET A 188 -0.61 9.74 18.48
N SER A 189 -1.64 8.90 18.50
CA SER A 189 -3.03 9.34 18.75
C SER A 189 -3.16 10.02 20.12
N ARG A 190 -2.53 9.47 21.17
CA ARG A 190 -2.53 10.07 22.51
C ARG A 190 -1.67 11.33 22.65
N ALA A 191 -0.63 11.45 21.86
CA ALA A 191 0.29 12.61 21.95
C ALA A 191 -0.23 13.84 21.20
N VAL A 192 -1.16 13.65 20.27
CA VAL A 192 -1.67 14.74 19.41
C VAL A 192 -2.97 15.32 19.96
N LEU A 193 -3.77 14.53 20.70
CA LEU A 193 -4.97 14.95 21.43
C LEU A 193 -4.62 15.52 22.79
#